data_19845b005ece1ee8a199e02dec46d848
#
_entry.id   19845b005ece1ee8a199e02dec46d848
#
_cell.length_a   1.000
_cell.length_b   1.000
_cell.length_c   1.000
_cell.angle_alpha   90.00
_cell.angle_beta   90.00
_cell.angle_gamma   90.00
#
_symmetry.space_group_name_H-M   'P 1'
#
loop_
_entity.id
_entity.type
_entity.pdbx_description
1 polymer ?
#
loop_
_entity_poly.entity_id
_entity_poly.type
_entity_poly.pdbx_seq_one_letter_code
_entity_poly.pdbx_strand_id
1 'polypeptide(L)'
;MKADKDTTLTTLGEVEPFTGEPQTYPGGPLTPPVPLLRSHTQFHTAMAVQQPRNLDKVVAAVLREAEFAGEAFYYAFPMGGRPIEGPSIGLAMAVAREWSNCAVPVEYYETATEWVFTAHFVDLERGFTVSRVFRKKKGKGAFKKLEDDWAEDMTFQAAQSRAIRNVVLAGVPRWLTELAKDRAKEAVLQGISKEGLAAATDKALKFLAGYGINEERVRAALGKPRQEWTSEDIASLRGMASQLKDGQATAGQLFPEATPAPEPPPSDQKDKKGRAPHKKKPETPAAPASLLPPSPTPAQIEGILQECLDKGIDLQLILAQWQVGRLEDLDADQVKQVLEWLKGQ
;
A
#
# COMPACT_ATOMS: atom_id res chain seq x y z
N MET A 1 -13.31 61.91 -29.27
CA MET A 1 -12.49 61.26 -28.22
C MET A 1 -11.95 59.98 -28.79
N LYS A 2 -10.65 59.93 -29.10
CA LYS A 2 -9.96 58.78 -29.70
C LYS A 2 -9.64 57.78 -28.58
N ALA A 3 -9.95 56.51 -28.82
CA ALA A 3 -9.55 55.43 -27.96
C ALA A 3 -8.16 54.94 -28.41
N ASP A 4 -7.19 55.05 -27.51
CA ASP A 4 -5.85 54.50 -27.66
C ASP A 4 -5.93 52.95 -27.53
N LYS A 5 -5.54 52.30 -28.60
CA LYS A 5 -5.18 50.86 -28.63
C LYS A 5 -3.65 50.81 -28.75
N ASP A 6 -2.99 50.54 -27.68
CA ASP A 6 -1.64 49.99 -27.72
C ASP A 6 -1.39 49.18 -26.45
N THR A 7 -1.78 47.89 -26.49
CA THR A 7 -1.25 46.92 -25.59
C THR A 7 -0.27 46.07 -26.39
N THR A 8 0.98 46.50 -26.37
CA THR A 8 2.12 45.78 -26.90
C THR A 8 2.27 44.46 -26.12
N LEU A 9 1.99 43.36 -26.78
CA LEU A 9 2.39 42.02 -26.34
C LEU A 9 3.92 41.97 -26.28
N THR A 10 4.45 41.99 -25.07
CA THR A 10 5.88 41.76 -24.83
C THR A 10 6.20 40.35 -25.28
N THR A 11 6.91 40.21 -26.37
CA THR A 11 7.49 38.95 -26.85
C THR A 11 8.35 38.37 -25.71
N LEU A 12 7.96 37.18 -25.26
CA LEU A 12 8.79 36.36 -24.37
C LEU A 12 10.12 36.14 -25.08
N GLY A 13 11.21 36.65 -24.48
CA GLY A 13 12.56 36.55 -25.02
C GLY A 13 12.91 35.08 -25.35
N GLU A 14 13.64 34.95 -26.45
CA GLU A 14 14.23 33.68 -26.85
C GLU A 14 15.03 33.08 -25.67
N VAL A 15 14.60 31.92 -25.19
CA VAL A 15 15.34 31.19 -24.19
C VAL A 15 16.52 30.54 -24.90
N GLU A 16 17.72 31.00 -24.59
CA GLU A 16 18.96 30.40 -25.08
C GLU A 16 18.96 28.87 -24.80
N PRO A 17 19.35 28.06 -25.78
CA PRO A 17 19.42 26.60 -25.54
C PRO A 17 20.52 26.32 -24.50
N PHE A 18 20.16 25.54 -23.48
CA PHE A 18 21.08 25.07 -22.45
C PHE A 18 22.16 24.16 -23.09
N THR A 19 23.38 24.66 -23.19
CA THR A 19 24.55 23.97 -23.73
C THR A 19 25.41 23.29 -22.64
N GLY A 20 24.77 22.77 -21.61
CA GLY A 20 25.47 22.00 -20.57
C GLY A 20 25.94 20.65 -21.09
N GLU A 21 27.22 20.36 -20.94
CA GLU A 21 27.77 19.04 -21.23
C GLU A 21 27.08 17.97 -20.39
N PRO A 22 26.84 16.75 -20.93
CA PRO A 22 26.20 15.69 -20.18
C PRO A 22 27.10 15.26 -19.02
N GLN A 23 26.61 15.40 -17.79
CA GLN A 23 27.28 14.89 -16.60
C GLN A 23 27.24 13.36 -16.62
N THR A 24 28.42 12.73 -16.69
CA THR A 24 28.58 11.27 -16.55
C THR A 24 28.61 10.91 -15.08
N TYR A 25 27.59 10.20 -14.61
CA TYR A 25 27.59 9.58 -13.28
C TYR A 25 28.25 8.19 -13.35
N PRO A 26 29.02 7.76 -12.32
CA PRO A 26 29.60 6.42 -12.29
C PRO A 26 28.49 5.37 -12.06
N GLY A 27 28.03 4.74 -13.13
CA GLY A 27 26.95 3.73 -13.03
C GLY A 27 26.27 3.34 -14.35
N GLY A 28 26.83 3.71 -15.49
CA GLY A 28 26.28 3.36 -16.82
C GLY A 28 25.53 4.51 -17.49
N PRO A 29 25.21 4.39 -18.79
CA PRO A 29 24.58 5.46 -19.54
C PRO A 29 23.18 5.72 -19.00
N LEU A 30 23.04 6.85 -18.29
CA LEU A 30 21.73 7.41 -18.06
C LEU A 30 21.18 7.80 -19.43
N THR A 31 20.07 7.21 -19.81
CA THR A 31 19.31 7.69 -20.95
C THR A 31 19.06 9.19 -20.74
N PRO A 32 19.41 10.06 -21.68
CA PRO A 32 19.20 11.49 -21.51
C PRO A 32 17.74 11.76 -21.24
N PRO A 33 17.38 12.71 -20.36
CA PRO A 33 16.00 13.07 -20.12
C PRO A 33 15.35 13.42 -21.45
N VAL A 34 14.34 12.64 -21.76
CA VAL A 34 13.70 12.59 -23.07
C VAL A 34 13.27 14.01 -23.48
N PRO A 35 13.68 14.51 -24.67
CA PRO A 35 13.24 15.82 -25.17
C PRO A 35 11.71 15.95 -25.25
N LEU A 36 11.00 14.83 -25.41
CA LEU A 36 9.54 14.69 -25.36
C LEU A 36 8.94 15.23 -24.03
N LEU A 37 9.59 14.99 -22.88
CA LEU A 37 9.08 15.46 -21.59
C LEU A 37 9.10 17.01 -21.50
N ARG A 38 10.08 17.68 -22.09
CA ARG A 38 10.16 19.15 -22.10
C ARG A 38 9.04 19.77 -22.94
N SER A 39 8.80 19.26 -24.14
CA SER A 39 7.74 19.78 -25.02
C SER A 39 6.34 19.53 -24.43
N HIS A 40 6.10 18.34 -23.86
CA HIS A 40 4.86 18.02 -23.17
C HIS A 40 4.65 18.89 -21.93
N THR A 41 5.68 19.09 -21.11
CA THR A 41 5.59 19.92 -19.89
C THR A 41 5.27 21.37 -20.24
N GLN A 42 5.90 21.95 -21.27
CA GLN A 42 5.62 23.31 -21.72
C GLN A 42 4.18 23.45 -22.21
N PHE A 43 3.69 22.53 -23.03
CA PHE A 43 2.31 22.54 -23.50
C PHE A 43 1.32 22.42 -22.33
N HIS A 44 1.54 21.49 -21.43
CA HIS A 44 0.67 21.28 -20.26
C HIS A 44 0.70 22.50 -19.31
N THR A 45 1.84 23.14 -19.11
CA THR A 45 1.93 24.36 -18.30
C THR A 45 1.13 25.49 -18.93
N ALA A 46 1.21 25.69 -20.26
CA ALA A 46 0.41 26.68 -20.96
C ALA A 46 -1.10 26.40 -20.81
N MET A 47 -1.52 25.14 -20.91
CA MET A 47 -2.91 24.75 -20.69
C MET A 47 -3.35 24.99 -19.23
N ALA A 48 -2.50 24.71 -18.24
CA ALA A 48 -2.79 24.96 -16.83
C ALA A 48 -3.04 26.44 -16.52
N VAL A 49 -2.32 27.34 -17.19
CA VAL A 49 -2.53 28.81 -17.06
C VAL A 49 -3.85 29.24 -17.70
N GLN A 50 -4.21 28.66 -18.86
CA GLN A 50 -5.45 29.00 -19.57
C GLN A 50 -6.71 28.41 -18.93
N GLN A 51 -6.58 27.22 -18.32
CA GLN A 51 -7.67 26.49 -17.69
C GLN A 51 -7.30 26.09 -16.27
N PRO A 52 -7.31 27.05 -15.32
CA PRO A 52 -6.99 26.75 -13.93
C PRO A 52 -8.00 25.79 -13.33
N ARG A 53 -7.52 24.97 -12.41
CA ARG A 53 -8.32 23.97 -11.69
C ARG A 53 -9.45 24.64 -10.91
N ASN A 54 -10.66 24.14 -11.11
CA ASN A 54 -11.80 24.47 -10.28
C ASN A 54 -12.04 23.32 -9.27
N LEU A 55 -11.78 23.57 -8.00
CA LEU A 55 -11.82 22.54 -6.96
C LEU A 55 -13.22 21.95 -6.78
N ASP A 56 -14.27 22.75 -6.87
CA ASP A 56 -15.65 22.25 -6.73
C ASP A 56 -16.01 21.30 -7.85
N LYS A 57 -15.59 21.60 -9.09
CA LYS A 57 -15.78 20.70 -10.23
C LYS A 57 -14.98 19.40 -10.07
N VAL A 58 -13.74 19.49 -9.59
CA VAL A 58 -12.89 18.32 -9.32
C VAL A 58 -13.57 17.41 -8.29
N VAL A 59 -14.00 17.97 -7.17
CA VAL A 59 -14.67 17.20 -6.10
C VAL A 59 -15.94 16.53 -6.64
N ALA A 60 -16.79 17.27 -7.33
CA ALA A 60 -18.03 16.73 -7.88
C ALA A 60 -17.78 15.59 -8.89
N ALA A 61 -16.79 15.76 -9.77
CA ALA A 61 -16.43 14.74 -10.78
C ALA A 61 -15.86 13.48 -10.12
N VAL A 62 -14.92 13.63 -9.19
CA VAL A 62 -14.32 12.51 -8.44
C VAL A 62 -15.39 11.72 -7.67
N LEU A 63 -16.32 12.40 -6.98
CA LEU A 63 -17.38 11.74 -6.21
C LEU A 63 -18.36 11.00 -7.13
N ARG A 64 -18.73 11.60 -8.27
CA ARG A 64 -19.56 10.93 -9.25
C ARG A 64 -18.91 9.68 -9.82
N GLU A 65 -17.62 9.74 -10.15
CA GLU A 65 -16.89 8.57 -10.62
C GLU A 65 -16.79 7.49 -9.55
N ALA A 66 -16.60 7.88 -8.28
CA ALA A 66 -16.56 6.96 -7.15
C ALA A 66 -17.86 6.16 -6.98
N GLU A 67 -19.02 6.77 -7.23
CA GLU A 67 -20.31 6.09 -7.19
C GLU A 67 -20.41 4.96 -8.25
N PHE A 68 -19.88 5.20 -9.44
CA PHE A 68 -19.91 4.19 -10.50
C PHE A 68 -18.84 3.11 -10.34
N ALA A 69 -17.67 3.49 -9.83
CA ALA A 69 -16.53 2.58 -9.68
C ALA A 69 -16.71 1.57 -8.55
N GLY A 70 -17.37 1.97 -7.45
CA GLY A 70 -17.64 1.10 -6.31
C GLY A 70 -16.37 0.38 -5.80
N GLU A 71 -16.41 -0.96 -5.74
CA GLU A 71 -15.31 -1.79 -5.23
C GLU A 71 -13.99 -1.64 -6.00
N ALA A 72 -13.99 -1.11 -7.21
CA ALA A 72 -12.77 -0.86 -7.98
C ALA A 72 -11.92 0.28 -7.39
N PHE A 73 -12.48 1.13 -6.53
CA PHE A 73 -11.78 2.29 -5.98
C PHE A 73 -11.05 2.03 -4.66
N TYR A 74 -11.25 0.90 -4.03
CA TYR A 74 -10.54 0.56 -2.81
C TYR A 74 -10.04 -0.89 -2.83
N TYR A 75 -9.05 -1.14 -2.01
CA TYR A 75 -8.60 -2.49 -1.71
C TYR A 75 -8.80 -2.78 -0.22
N ALA A 76 -8.95 -4.06 0.12
CA ALA A 76 -9.00 -4.52 1.49
C ALA A 76 -7.98 -5.64 1.70
N PHE A 77 -7.34 -5.66 2.86
CA PHE A 77 -6.34 -6.67 3.24
C PHE A 77 -6.69 -7.22 4.62
N PRO A 78 -6.78 -8.54 4.81
CA PRO A 78 -7.07 -9.12 6.11
C PRO A 78 -5.90 -8.88 7.07
N MET A 79 -6.17 -8.35 8.25
CA MET A 79 -5.17 -8.16 9.29
C MET A 79 -5.79 -8.28 10.67
N GLY A 80 -5.49 -9.38 11.38
CA GLY A 80 -5.90 -9.56 12.77
C GLY A 80 -7.40 -9.44 13.05
N GLY A 81 -8.26 -9.95 12.14
CA GLY A 81 -9.72 -9.94 12.30
C GLY A 81 -10.41 -8.65 11.84
N ARG A 82 -9.67 -7.64 11.37
CA ARG A 82 -10.21 -6.45 10.70
C ARG A 82 -9.48 -6.20 9.41
N PRO A 83 -10.16 -5.99 8.26
CA PRO A 83 -9.50 -5.67 7.02
C PRO A 83 -8.93 -4.24 7.07
N ILE A 84 -7.68 -4.10 6.61
CA ILE A 84 -7.09 -2.79 6.32
C ILE A 84 -7.51 -2.40 4.92
N GLU A 85 -8.11 -1.24 4.77
CA GLU A 85 -8.58 -0.72 3.49
C GLU A 85 -7.71 0.46 3.04
N GLY A 86 -7.60 0.61 1.72
CA GLY A 86 -6.89 1.74 1.13
C GLY A 86 -7.34 2.03 -0.30
N PRO A 87 -6.97 3.20 -0.85
CA PRO A 87 -7.30 3.57 -2.21
C PRO A 87 -6.59 2.69 -3.24
N SER A 88 -7.33 2.23 -4.25
CA SER A 88 -6.80 1.42 -5.36
C SER A 88 -6.03 2.27 -6.38
N ILE A 89 -5.40 1.61 -7.38
CA ILE A 89 -4.84 2.31 -8.54
C ILE A 89 -5.94 2.99 -9.35
N GLY A 90 -7.13 2.37 -9.45
CA GLY A 90 -8.29 2.94 -10.14
C GLY A 90 -8.68 4.30 -9.55
N LEU A 91 -8.79 4.38 -8.22
CA LEU A 91 -9.06 5.64 -7.53
C LEU A 91 -7.94 6.66 -7.77
N ALA A 92 -6.68 6.25 -7.63
CA ALA A 92 -5.55 7.16 -7.83
C ALA A 92 -5.57 7.77 -9.24
N MET A 93 -5.80 6.95 -10.28
CA MET A 93 -5.87 7.42 -11.66
C MET A 93 -7.08 8.32 -11.92
N ALA A 94 -8.25 7.99 -11.35
CA ALA A 94 -9.44 8.82 -11.45
C ALA A 94 -9.21 10.20 -10.81
N VAL A 95 -8.67 10.22 -9.60
CA VAL A 95 -8.34 11.48 -8.92
C VAL A 95 -7.29 12.28 -9.69
N ALA A 96 -6.24 11.66 -10.24
CA ALA A 96 -5.23 12.38 -11.03
C ALA A 96 -5.83 13.00 -12.30
N ARG A 97 -6.74 12.27 -12.98
CA ARG A 97 -7.43 12.76 -14.17
C ARG A 97 -8.32 13.97 -13.87
N GLU A 98 -9.13 13.88 -12.82
CA GLU A 98 -10.05 14.95 -12.43
C GLU A 98 -9.32 16.11 -11.74
N TRP A 99 -8.19 15.82 -11.04
CA TRP A 99 -7.30 16.85 -10.52
C TRP A 99 -6.80 17.78 -11.62
N SER A 100 -6.63 17.23 -12.83
CA SER A 100 -6.15 17.91 -14.01
C SER A 100 -4.84 18.67 -13.81
N ASN A 101 -4.33 19.34 -14.82
CA ASN A 101 -3.11 20.14 -14.73
C ASN A 101 -1.96 19.46 -13.97
N CYS A 102 -1.84 18.14 -14.12
CA CYS A 102 -0.77 17.34 -13.51
C CYS A 102 -0.19 16.35 -14.51
N ALA A 103 1.03 15.89 -14.24
CA ALA A 103 1.70 14.84 -14.99
C ALA A 103 2.21 13.77 -14.01
N VAL A 104 2.20 12.50 -14.46
CA VAL A 104 2.65 11.36 -13.65
C VAL A 104 3.67 10.54 -14.46
N PRO A 105 4.86 11.08 -14.75
CA PRO A 105 5.91 10.33 -15.41
C PRO A 105 6.45 9.22 -14.51
N VAL A 106 6.73 8.07 -15.12
CA VAL A 106 7.34 6.92 -14.45
C VAL A 106 8.53 6.47 -15.26
N GLU A 107 9.66 6.39 -14.62
CA GLU A 107 10.89 5.83 -15.14
C GLU A 107 11.18 4.51 -14.45
N TYR A 108 11.88 3.61 -15.11
CA TYR A 108 12.35 2.40 -14.47
C TYR A 108 13.72 2.01 -15.02
N TYR A 109 14.47 1.30 -14.19
CA TYR A 109 15.61 0.53 -14.61
C TYR A 109 15.55 -0.86 -13.96
N GLU A 110 16.24 -1.79 -14.55
CA GLU A 110 16.30 -3.14 -14.03
C GLU A 110 17.72 -3.52 -13.58
N THR A 111 17.75 -4.32 -12.53
CA THR A 111 18.93 -5.05 -12.07
C THR A 111 18.79 -6.53 -12.42
N ALA A 112 19.78 -7.35 -12.10
CA ALA A 112 19.67 -8.79 -12.26
C ALA A 112 18.46 -9.42 -11.53
N THR A 113 18.02 -8.82 -10.41
CA THR A 113 17.00 -9.41 -9.51
C THR A 113 15.77 -8.57 -9.29
N GLU A 114 15.80 -7.28 -9.64
CA GLU A 114 14.72 -6.34 -9.30
C GLU A 114 14.47 -5.34 -10.44
N TRP A 115 13.23 -4.87 -10.53
CA TRP A 115 12.86 -3.62 -11.19
C TRP A 115 12.81 -2.51 -10.16
N VAL A 116 13.33 -1.35 -10.54
CA VAL A 116 13.31 -0.14 -9.72
C VAL A 116 12.57 0.94 -10.50
N PHE A 117 11.40 1.33 -10.01
CA PHE A 117 10.57 2.37 -10.58
C PHE A 117 10.78 3.68 -9.85
N THR A 118 10.95 4.77 -10.57
CA THR A 118 10.92 6.12 -10.03
C THR A 118 9.71 6.83 -10.64
N ALA A 119 8.70 7.07 -9.81
CA ALA A 119 7.48 7.74 -10.22
C ALA A 119 7.46 9.17 -9.68
N HIS A 120 6.99 10.10 -10.51
CA HIS A 120 6.86 11.52 -10.16
C HIS A 120 5.40 11.94 -10.30
N PHE A 121 4.95 12.77 -9.39
CA PHE A 121 3.72 13.54 -9.55
C PHE A 121 4.10 15.00 -9.65
N VAL A 122 3.71 15.65 -10.74
CA VAL A 122 4.02 17.06 -11.04
C VAL A 122 2.70 17.82 -11.13
N ASP A 123 2.43 18.71 -10.18
CA ASP A 123 1.32 19.65 -10.27
C ASP A 123 1.81 20.90 -11.04
N LEU A 124 1.39 21.01 -12.30
CA LEU A 124 1.82 22.06 -13.22
C LEU A 124 1.26 23.44 -12.88
N GLU A 125 0.14 23.46 -12.15
CA GLU A 125 -0.51 24.71 -11.76
C GLU A 125 0.16 25.33 -10.52
N ARG A 126 0.63 24.49 -9.60
CA ARG A 126 1.25 24.93 -8.34
C ARG A 126 2.77 24.83 -8.33
N GLY A 127 3.36 24.27 -9.38
CA GLY A 127 4.80 24.03 -9.44
C GLY A 127 5.29 23.03 -8.37
N PHE A 128 4.41 22.14 -7.90
CA PHE A 128 4.73 21.15 -6.86
C PHE A 128 5.09 19.80 -7.48
N THR A 129 6.20 19.22 -7.03
CA THR A 129 6.63 17.89 -7.47
C THR A 129 6.94 17.00 -6.28
N VAL A 130 6.48 15.77 -6.33
CA VAL A 130 6.87 14.71 -5.40
C VAL A 130 7.32 13.49 -6.18
N SER A 131 8.37 12.83 -5.68
CA SER A 131 8.94 11.63 -6.29
C SER A 131 8.91 10.47 -5.31
N ARG A 132 8.67 9.25 -5.82
CA ARG A 132 8.74 8.03 -5.02
C ARG A 132 9.44 6.93 -5.79
N VAL A 133 10.32 6.22 -5.09
CA VAL A 133 10.99 5.03 -5.61
C VAL A 133 10.26 3.79 -5.09
N PHE A 134 10.02 2.84 -5.98
CA PHE A 134 9.41 1.56 -5.67
C PHE A 134 10.24 0.43 -6.27
N ARG A 135 10.62 -0.56 -5.45
CA ARG A 135 11.38 -1.73 -5.88
C ARG A 135 10.49 -2.97 -5.91
N LYS A 136 10.66 -3.79 -6.92
CA LYS A 136 9.97 -5.06 -7.05
C LYS A 136 10.93 -6.14 -7.53
N LYS A 137 11.01 -7.25 -6.79
CA LYS A 137 11.78 -8.43 -7.23
C LYS A 137 11.16 -9.01 -8.49
N LYS A 138 12.00 -9.35 -9.45
CA LYS A 138 11.64 -10.07 -10.67
C LYS A 138 11.05 -11.44 -10.34
N GLY A 139 10.27 -12.00 -11.28
CA GLY A 139 9.64 -13.30 -11.15
C GLY A 139 8.12 -13.25 -11.24
N LYS A 140 7.50 -14.40 -11.15
CA LYS A 140 6.06 -14.60 -11.39
C LYS A 140 5.11 -13.87 -10.43
N GLY A 141 5.59 -13.37 -9.29
CA GLY A 141 4.77 -12.65 -8.33
C GLY A 141 3.48 -13.38 -7.94
N ALA A 142 2.33 -12.75 -8.19
CA ALA A 142 1.00 -13.31 -7.98
C ALA A 142 0.59 -14.30 -9.08
N PHE A 143 1.27 -14.33 -10.22
CA PHE A 143 0.87 -15.01 -11.45
C PHE A 143 1.56 -16.36 -11.68
N LYS A 144 1.84 -17.11 -10.61
CA LYS A 144 2.59 -18.38 -10.62
C LYS A 144 2.03 -19.47 -11.56
N LYS A 145 0.75 -19.37 -11.93
CA LYS A 145 0.07 -20.34 -12.81
C LYS A 145 0.24 -20.05 -14.29
N LEU A 146 0.78 -18.90 -14.64
CA LEU A 146 1.01 -18.50 -16.04
C LEU A 146 2.39 -18.98 -16.51
N GLU A 147 2.60 -18.96 -17.83
CA GLU A 147 3.93 -19.13 -18.41
C GLU A 147 4.89 -18.05 -17.90
N ASP A 148 6.19 -18.37 -17.86
CA ASP A 148 7.19 -17.59 -17.16
C ASP A 148 7.25 -16.14 -17.64
N ASP A 149 7.36 -15.92 -18.94
CA ASP A 149 7.46 -14.58 -19.54
C ASP A 149 6.19 -13.75 -19.30
N TRP A 150 5.02 -14.36 -19.51
CA TRP A 150 3.76 -13.67 -19.27
C TRP A 150 3.52 -13.35 -17.81
N ALA A 151 3.89 -14.27 -16.91
CA ALA A 151 3.80 -14.03 -15.47
C ALA A 151 4.72 -12.89 -15.01
N GLU A 152 5.89 -12.78 -15.62
CA GLU A 152 6.86 -11.71 -15.35
C GLU A 152 6.33 -10.36 -15.85
N ASP A 153 5.80 -10.29 -17.07
CA ASP A 153 5.17 -9.09 -17.64
C ASP A 153 4.01 -8.60 -16.77
N MET A 154 3.12 -9.49 -16.34
CA MET A 154 2.01 -9.14 -15.45
C MET A 154 2.50 -8.63 -14.10
N THR A 155 3.57 -9.22 -13.58
CA THR A 155 4.20 -8.78 -12.32
C THR A 155 4.83 -7.39 -12.47
N PHE A 156 5.47 -7.12 -13.61
CA PHE A 156 6.02 -5.81 -13.95
C PHE A 156 4.91 -4.74 -14.04
N GLN A 157 3.84 -5.00 -14.78
CA GLN A 157 2.71 -4.08 -14.93
C GLN A 157 2.03 -3.78 -13.58
N ALA A 158 1.84 -4.81 -12.75
CA ALA A 158 1.29 -4.63 -11.40
C ALA A 158 2.22 -3.78 -10.51
N ALA A 159 3.54 -3.93 -10.65
CA ALA A 159 4.52 -3.13 -9.95
C ALA A 159 4.54 -1.67 -10.39
N GLN A 160 4.48 -1.42 -11.70
CA GLN A 160 4.36 -0.08 -12.27
C GLN A 160 3.07 0.62 -11.78
N SER A 161 1.94 -0.07 -11.82
CA SER A 161 0.66 0.43 -11.31
C SER A 161 0.75 0.83 -9.83
N ARG A 162 1.48 0.05 -9.03
CA ARG A 162 1.71 0.38 -7.61
C ARG A 162 2.60 1.61 -7.44
N ALA A 163 3.63 1.78 -8.27
CA ALA A 163 4.49 2.97 -8.24
C ALA A 163 3.67 4.23 -8.58
N ILE A 164 2.85 4.18 -9.64
CA ILE A 164 1.94 5.26 -10.03
C ILE A 164 0.96 5.59 -8.90
N ARG A 165 0.27 4.58 -8.36
CA ARG A 165 -0.67 4.79 -7.25
C ARG A 165 0.00 5.51 -6.08
N ASN A 166 1.17 5.04 -5.67
CA ASN A 166 1.85 5.57 -4.49
C ASN A 166 2.30 7.02 -4.68
N VAL A 167 2.71 7.42 -5.88
CA VAL A 167 3.12 8.80 -6.14
C VAL A 167 1.92 9.73 -6.30
N VAL A 168 0.85 9.29 -6.96
CA VAL A 168 -0.39 10.07 -7.07
C VAL A 168 -0.98 10.36 -5.69
N LEU A 169 -1.09 9.33 -4.83
CA LEU A 169 -1.60 9.49 -3.47
C LEU A 169 -0.71 10.37 -2.58
N ALA A 170 0.57 10.54 -2.94
CA ALA A 170 1.46 11.48 -2.27
C ALA A 170 1.35 12.91 -2.82
N GLY A 171 0.92 13.07 -4.08
CA GLY A 171 0.84 14.35 -4.76
C GLY A 171 -0.50 15.06 -4.64
N VAL A 172 -1.60 14.30 -4.54
CA VAL A 172 -2.95 14.85 -4.38
C VAL A 172 -3.33 15.01 -2.90
N PRO A 173 -4.26 15.92 -2.56
CA PRO A 173 -4.72 16.07 -1.18
C PRO A 173 -5.35 14.78 -0.64
N ARG A 174 -4.88 14.35 0.53
CA ARG A 174 -5.38 13.12 1.16
C ARG A 174 -6.87 13.14 1.43
N TRP A 175 -7.42 14.28 1.86
CA TRP A 175 -8.85 14.42 2.10
C TRP A 175 -9.70 14.07 0.86
N LEU A 176 -9.23 14.39 -0.36
CA LEU A 176 -9.95 14.08 -1.59
C LEU A 176 -9.96 12.58 -1.89
N THR A 177 -8.84 11.89 -1.68
CA THR A 177 -8.74 10.44 -1.87
C THR A 177 -9.54 9.65 -0.83
N GLU A 178 -9.55 10.11 0.41
CA GLU A 178 -10.40 9.50 1.46
C GLU A 178 -11.88 9.72 1.16
N LEU A 179 -12.28 10.94 0.80
CA LEU A 179 -13.67 11.25 0.44
C LEU A 179 -14.16 10.39 -0.74
N ALA A 180 -13.34 10.22 -1.77
CA ALA A 180 -13.65 9.39 -2.93
C ALA A 180 -13.76 7.90 -2.54
N LYS A 181 -12.83 7.39 -1.70
CA LYS A 181 -12.88 6.01 -1.21
C LYS A 181 -14.15 5.75 -0.41
N ASP A 182 -14.49 6.66 0.50
CA ASP A 182 -15.67 6.52 1.35
C ASP A 182 -16.96 6.58 0.53
N ARG A 183 -17.03 7.46 -0.49
CA ARG A 183 -18.16 7.51 -1.43
C ARG A 183 -18.31 6.23 -2.24
N ALA A 184 -17.20 5.67 -2.73
CA ALA A 184 -17.20 4.40 -3.44
C ALA A 184 -17.69 3.25 -2.55
N LYS A 185 -17.24 3.20 -1.29
CA LYS A 185 -17.68 2.20 -0.31
C LYS A 185 -19.17 2.36 0.02
N GLU A 186 -19.64 3.59 0.20
CA GLU A 186 -21.05 3.88 0.41
C GLU A 186 -21.94 3.37 -0.75
N ALA A 187 -21.52 3.58 -1.99
CA ALA A 187 -22.22 3.08 -3.17
C ALA A 187 -22.30 1.53 -3.18
N VAL A 188 -21.22 0.84 -2.78
CA VAL A 188 -21.20 -0.62 -2.64
C VAL A 188 -22.18 -1.06 -1.53
N LEU A 189 -22.17 -0.41 -0.37
CA LEU A 189 -23.07 -0.71 0.74
C LEU A 189 -24.54 -0.51 0.35
N GLN A 190 -24.86 0.56 -0.38
CA GLN A 190 -26.20 0.78 -0.92
C GLN A 190 -26.59 -0.31 -1.93
N GLY A 191 -25.66 -0.77 -2.77
CA GLY A 191 -25.85 -1.89 -3.68
C GLY A 191 -26.18 -3.20 -2.92
N ILE A 192 -25.41 -3.51 -1.88
CA ILE A 192 -25.63 -4.68 -1.02
C ILE A 192 -27.00 -4.58 -0.31
N SER A 193 -27.38 -3.40 0.18
CA SER A 193 -28.67 -3.19 0.81
C SER A 193 -29.85 -3.45 -0.15
N LYS A 194 -29.73 -3.02 -1.40
CA LYS A 194 -30.75 -3.24 -2.45
C LYS A 194 -30.85 -4.70 -2.88
N GLU A 195 -29.71 -5.40 -2.98
CA GLU A 195 -29.64 -6.81 -3.38
C GLU A 195 -30.04 -7.76 -2.23
N GLY A 196 -29.84 -7.33 -1.01
CA GLY A 196 -29.98 -8.13 0.21
C GLY A 196 -28.68 -8.83 0.62
N LEU A 197 -28.37 -8.81 1.92
CA LEU A 197 -27.11 -9.32 2.45
C LEU A 197 -26.82 -10.77 2.07
N ALA A 198 -27.84 -11.63 2.14
CA ALA A 198 -27.69 -13.08 1.82
C ALA A 198 -27.28 -13.27 0.34
N ALA A 199 -27.99 -12.61 -0.59
CA ALA A 199 -27.71 -12.71 -2.02
C ALA A 199 -26.31 -12.12 -2.35
N ALA A 200 -25.96 -10.99 -1.76
CA ALA A 200 -24.64 -10.38 -1.92
C ALA A 200 -23.52 -11.27 -1.39
N THR A 201 -23.75 -11.97 -0.27
CA THR A 201 -22.81 -12.92 0.32
C THR A 201 -22.59 -14.12 -0.61
N ASP A 202 -23.67 -14.75 -1.09
CA ASP A 202 -23.60 -15.88 -2.01
C ASP A 202 -22.86 -15.54 -3.29
N LYS A 203 -23.10 -14.35 -3.83
CA LYS A 203 -22.43 -13.85 -5.03
C LYS A 203 -20.93 -13.64 -4.80
N ALA A 204 -20.54 -13.06 -3.66
CA ALA A 204 -19.15 -12.89 -3.30
C ALA A 204 -18.43 -14.24 -3.13
N LEU A 205 -19.04 -15.20 -2.42
CA LEU A 205 -18.49 -16.54 -2.26
C LEU A 205 -18.36 -17.29 -3.59
N LYS A 206 -19.37 -17.19 -4.46
CA LYS A 206 -19.32 -17.80 -5.80
C LYS A 206 -18.19 -17.24 -6.65
N PHE A 207 -17.95 -15.92 -6.59
CA PHE A 207 -16.83 -15.29 -7.27
C PHE A 207 -15.49 -15.81 -6.74
N LEU A 208 -15.32 -15.83 -5.41
CA LEU A 208 -14.08 -16.29 -4.76
C LEU A 208 -13.82 -17.79 -5.00
N ALA A 209 -14.86 -18.60 -5.09
CA ALA A 209 -14.74 -20.01 -5.45
C ALA A 209 -14.09 -20.22 -6.82
N GLY A 210 -14.31 -19.33 -7.78
CA GLY A 210 -13.63 -19.31 -9.07
C GLY A 210 -12.10 -19.17 -8.97
N TYR A 211 -11.59 -18.61 -7.88
CA TYR A 211 -10.17 -18.51 -7.55
C TYR A 211 -9.66 -19.63 -6.63
N GLY A 212 -10.49 -20.64 -6.35
CA GLY A 212 -10.16 -21.75 -5.45
C GLY A 212 -10.19 -21.36 -3.97
N ILE A 213 -10.94 -20.32 -3.61
CA ILE A 213 -11.10 -19.83 -2.24
C ILE A 213 -12.46 -20.34 -1.72
N ASN A 214 -12.42 -21.24 -0.74
CA ASN A 214 -13.61 -21.77 -0.08
C ASN A 214 -14.07 -20.87 1.08
N GLU A 215 -15.28 -21.14 1.61
CA GLU A 215 -15.86 -20.36 2.70
C GLU A 215 -15.01 -20.40 3.98
N GLU A 216 -14.29 -21.50 4.25
CA GLU A 216 -13.43 -21.61 5.44
C GLU A 216 -12.27 -20.60 5.40
N ARG A 217 -11.66 -20.42 4.23
CA ARG A 217 -10.61 -19.43 4.03
C ARG A 217 -11.15 -18.01 4.16
N VAL A 218 -12.38 -17.77 3.69
CA VAL A 218 -13.05 -16.45 3.86
C VAL A 218 -13.32 -16.19 5.33
N ARG A 219 -13.81 -17.18 6.08
CA ARG A 219 -14.00 -17.10 7.54
C ARG A 219 -12.70 -16.79 8.27
N ALA A 220 -11.62 -17.47 7.90
CA ALA A 220 -10.30 -17.20 8.48
C ALA A 220 -9.82 -15.76 8.21
N ALA A 221 -10.05 -15.25 6.99
CA ALA A 221 -9.69 -13.90 6.61
C ALA A 221 -10.52 -12.82 7.34
N LEU A 222 -11.81 -13.04 7.55
CA LEU A 222 -12.70 -12.12 8.27
C LEU A 222 -12.64 -12.29 9.80
N GLY A 223 -12.13 -13.43 10.29
CA GLY A 223 -12.03 -13.72 11.72
C GLY A 223 -13.35 -14.00 12.42
N LYS A 224 -14.44 -14.25 11.67
CA LYS A 224 -15.79 -14.47 12.23
C LYS A 224 -16.63 -15.45 11.38
N PRO A 225 -17.60 -16.15 11.99
CA PRO A 225 -18.47 -17.07 11.28
C PRO A 225 -19.43 -16.33 10.35
N ARG A 226 -19.94 -17.02 9.32
CA ARG A 226 -20.80 -16.45 8.28
C ARG A 226 -22.06 -15.73 8.82
N GLN A 227 -22.62 -16.25 9.91
CA GLN A 227 -23.84 -15.70 10.52
C GLN A 227 -23.64 -14.27 11.09
N GLU A 228 -22.39 -13.90 11.36
CA GLU A 228 -22.00 -12.60 11.91
C GLU A 228 -21.52 -11.62 10.83
N TRP A 229 -21.54 -12.04 9.56
CA TRP A 229 -21.09 -11.16 8.48
C TRP A 229 -22.06 -10.02 8.25
N THR A 230 -21.52 -8.83 8.15
CA THR A 230 -22.24 -7.58 7.91
C THR A 230 -22.09 -7.12 6.46
N SER A 231 -22.85 -6.11 6.06
CA SER A 231 -22.67 -5.47 4.74
C SER A 231 -21.26 -4.92 4.54
N GLU A 232 -20.62 -4.45 5.61
CA GLU A 232 -19.24 -3.98 5.59
C GLU A 232 -18.23 -5.09 5.30
N ASP A 233 -18.46 -6.27 5.87
CA ASP A 233 -17.61 -7.43 5.58
C ASP A 233 -17.72 -7.85 4.12
N ILE A 234 -18.94 -7.82 3.56
CA ILE A 234 -19.14 -8.13 2.14
C ILE A 234 -18.53 -7.05 1.25
N ALA A 235 -18.62 -5.76 1.63
CA ALA A 235 -17.93 -4.69 0.92
C ALA A 235 -16.40 -4.89 0.93
N SER A 236 -15.83 -5.26 2.08
CA SER A 236 -14.40 -5.59 2.20
C SER A 236 -14.01 -6.82 1.36
N LEU A 237 -14.86 -7.88 1.33
CA LEU A 237 -14.64 -9.04 0.46
C LEU A 237 -14.67 -8.67 -1.01
N ARG A 238 -15.54 -7.75 -1.45
CA ARG A 238 -15.54 -7.24 -2.82
C ARG A 238 -14.25 -6.47 -3.14
N GLY A 239 -13.75 -5.66 -2.20
CA GLY A 239 -12.45 -5.00 -2.34
C GLY A 239 -11.27 -5.99 -2.44
N MET A 240 -11.29 -7.10 -1.68
CA MET A 240 -10.32 -8.19 -1.81
C MET A 240 -10.44 -8.91 -3.15
N ALA A 241 -11.67 -9.16 -3.61
CA ALA A 241 -11.94 -9.79 -4.89
C ALA A 241 -11.45 -8.94 -6.07
N SER A 242 -11.61 -7.62 -6.00
CA SER A 242 -11.06 -6.68 -7.00
C SER A 242 -9.54 -6.79 -7.10
N GLN A 243 -8.83 -6.87 -5.97
CA GLN A 243 -7.37 -7.06 -5.97
C GLN A 243 -6.92 -8.39 -6.60
N LEU A 244 -7.68 -9.48 -6.39
CA LEU A 244 -7.39 -10.77 -7.03
C LEU A 244 -7.56 -10.65 -8.55
N LYS A 245 -8.64 -10.01 -9.00
CA LYS A 245 -8.93 -9.78 -10.40
C LYS A 245 -7.83 -8.94 -11.06
N ASP A 246 -7.37 -7.90 -10.39
CA ASP A 246 -6.34 -6.97 -10.90
C ASP A 246 -4.91 -7.51 -10.70
N GLY A 247 -4.73 -8.71 -10.15
CA GLY A 247 -3.41 -9.31 -9.90
C GLY A 247 -2.56 -8.56 -8.87
N GLN A 248 -3.18 -7.69 -8.06
CA GLN A 248 -2.49 -6.89 -7.05
C GLN A 248 -2.08 -7.72 -5.83
N ALA A 249 -2.80 -8.81 -5.57
CA ALA A 249 -2.53 -9.73 -4.49
C ALA A 249 -2.84 -11.19 -4.88
N THR A 250 -2.24 -12.15 -4.19
CA THR A 250 -2.52 -13.58 -4.38
C THR A 250 -3.64 -14.06 -3.47
N ALA A 251 -4.31 -15.15 -3.86
CA ALA A 251 -5.30 -15.82 -3.02
C ALA A 251 -4.73 -16.21 -1.64
N GLY A 252 -3.47 -16.65 -1.56
CA GLY A 252 -2.80 -16.99 -0.30
C GLY A 252 -2.49 -15.78 0.59
N GLN A 253 -2.31 -14.59 0.00
CA GLN A 253 -2.09 -13.36 0.77
C GLN A 253 -3.37 -12.79 1.36
N LEU A 254 -4.47 -12.85 0.61
CA LEU A 254 -5.76 -12.31 1.05
C LEU A 254 -6.58 -13.32 1.86
N PHE A 255 -6.46 -14.61 1.52
CA PHE A 255 -7.21 -15.69 2.14
C PHE A 255 -6.23 -16.80 2.51
N PRO A 256 -5.55 -16.69 3.65
CA PRO A 256 -4.62 -17.73 4.12
C PRO A 256 -5.36 -19.07 4.27
N GLU A 257 -4.64 -20.17 4.06
CA GLU A 257 -5.19 -21.50 4.38
C GLU A 257 -5.51 -21.54 5.87
N ALA A 258 -6.69 -22.04 6.20
CA ALA A 258 -7.08 -22.21 7.59
C ALA A 258 -6.03 -23.13 8.24
N THR A 259 -5.23 -22.59 9.16
CA THR A 259 -4.41 -23.44 10.01
C THR A 259 -5.38 -24.32 10.77
N PRO A 260 -5.26 -25.68 10.71
CA PRO A 260 -6.12 -26.53 11.50
C PRO A 260 -6.01 -26.06 12.96
N ALA A 261 -7.17 -25.81 13.58
CA ALA A 261 -7.21 -25.46 15.00
C ALA A 261 -6.34 -26.46 15.75
N PRO A 262 -5.45 -26.04 16.66
CA PRO A 262 -4.71 -26.98 17.47
C PRO A 262 -5.76 -27.94 18.12
N GLU A 263 -5.59 -29.22 17.87
CA GLU A 263 -6.45 -30.22 18.52
C GLU A 263 -6.46 -29.92 20.02
N PRO A 264 -7.65 -29.93 20.67
CA PRO A 264 -7.70 -29.73 22.11
C PRO A 264 -6.80 -30.78 22.74
N PRO A 265 -5.97 -30.43 23.72
CA PRO A 265 -5.10 -31.41 24.37
C PRO A 265 -5.95 -32.56 24.83
N PRO A 266 -5.53 -33.85 24.59
CA PRO A 266 -6.30 -35.01 24.99
C PRO A 266 -6.59 -34.88 26.48
N SER A 267 -7.87 -34.94 26.82
CA SER A 267 -8.33 -34.92 28.21
C SER A 267 -7.65 -36.05 28.99
N ASP A 268 -6.79 -35.70 29.90
CA ASP A 268 -6.16 -36.62 30.85
C ASP A 268 -7.24 -37.39 31.64
N GLN A 269 -7.57 -38.58 31.18
CA GLN A 269 -8.15 -39.59 32.05
C GLN A 269 -7.01 -40.11 32.94
N LYS A 270 -7.07 -39.70 34.20
CA LYS A 270 -6.25 -40.24 35.28
C LYS A 270 -6.49 -41.72 35.39
N ASP A 271 -5.50 -42.54 35.05
CA ASP A 271 -5.33 -43.85 35.65
C ASP A 271 -3.95 -43.96 36.27
N LYS A 272 -3.99 -44.13 37.60
CA LYS A 272 -2.86 -44.40 38.45
C LYS A 272 -2.38 -45.84 38.20
N LYS A 273 -1.10 -46.02 37.89
CA LYS A 273 -0.19 -46.97 38.56
C LYS A 273 1.11 -47.19 37.77
N GLY A 274 2.22 -47.20 38.48
CA GLY A 274 3.41 -47.93 38.06
C GLY A 274 4.69 -47.10 37.90
N ARG A 275 5.39 -46.99 39.00
CA ARG A 275 6.75 -46.44 39.22
C ARG A 275 7.82 -47.36 38.61
N ALA A 276 8.83 -46.74 37.94
CA ALA A 276 10.30 -46.95 38.05
C ALA A 276 11.01 -46.96 36.69
N PRO A 277 12.39 -46.87 36.58
CA PRO A 277 13.03 -45.59 36.22
C PRO A 277 13.98 -45.70 34.99
N HIS A 278 14.43 -44.50 34.55
CA HIS A 278 15.65 -44.21 33.75
C HIS A 278 16.11 -45.13 32.61
N LYS A 279 16.13 -44.55 31.39
CA LYS A 279 17.38 -44.60 30.56
C LYS A 279 17.39 -43.42 29.60
N LYS A 280 18.45 -42.62 29.70
CA LYS A 280 18.87 -41.60 28.74
C LYS A 280 19.17 -42.23 27.40
N LYS A 281 18.78 -41.59 26.29
CA LYS A 281 19.44 -41.66 24.98
C LYS A 281 18.98 -40.51 24.07
N PRO A 282 19.71 -40.20 22.99
CA PRO A 282 20.47 -38.99 22.88
C PRO A 282 19.77 -37.97 21.96
N GLU A 283 20.14 -36.73 22.16
CA GLU A 283 19.77 -35.56 21.36
C GLU A 283 20.12 -35.75 19.88
N THR A 284 19.13 -35.51 19.02
CA THR A 284 19.34 -35.24 17.58
C THR A 284 19.28 -33.72 17.38
N PRO A 285 20.19 -33.14 16.61
CA PRO A 285 20.39 -31.70 16.61
C PRO A 285 19.23 -30.93 15.98
N ALA A 286 18.79 -29.90 16.67
CA ALA A 286 17.85 -28.92 16.19
C ALA A 286 18.43 -28.17 14.98
N ALA A 287 17.58 -27.92 13.99
CA ALA A 287 17.85 -27.03 12.87
C ALA A 287 18.21 -25.62 13.36
N PRO A 288 19.06 -24.86 12.64
CA PRO A 288 19.54 -23.57 13.14
C PRO A 288 18.40 -22.56 13.26
N ALA A 289 18.30 -22.02 14.46
CA ALA A 289 17.43 -20.88 14.77
C ALA A 289 17.77 -19.67 13.90
N SER A 290 16.75 -18.98 13.45
CA SER A 290 16.81 -17.69 12.79
C SER A 290 17.77 -16.72 13.51
N LEU A 291 18.73 -16.16 12.78
CA LEU A 291 19.75 -15.22 13.25
C LEU A 291 19.24 -13.78 13.43
N LEU A 292 17.94 -13.58 13.65
CA LEU A 292 17.41 -12.27 14.03
C LEU A 292 17.16 -12.26 15.54
N PRO A 293 17.70 -11.27 16.27
CA PRO A 293 17.41 -11.11 17.69
C PRO A 293 15.90 -10.93 17.89
N PRO A 294 15.32 -11.45 18.98
CA PRO A 294 13.88 -11.34 19.22
C PRO A 294 13.47 -9.87 19.37
N SER A 295 12.50 -9.45 18.58
CA SER A 295 11.91 -8.11 18.67
C SER A 295 11.21 -7.90 20.01
N PRO A 296 11.11 -6.66 20.52
CA PRO A 296 10.46 -6.36 21.79
C PRO A 296 8.98 -6.74 21.78
N THR A 297 8.48 -7.21 22.91
CA THR A 297 7.07 -7.52 23.07
C THR A 297 6.24 -6.23 23.20
N PRO A 298 4.95 -6.23 22.80
CA PRO A 298 4.07 -5.07 22.97
C PRO A 298 4.05 -4.50 24.38
N ALA A 299 4.10 -5.36 25.40
CA ALA A 299 4.14 -4.96 26.80
C ALA A 299 5.44 -4.23 27.20
N GLN A 300 6.57 -4.58 26.57
CA GLN A 300 7.84 -3.89 26.78
C GLN A 300 7.85 -2.51 26.13
N ILE A 301 7.27 -2.38 24.96
CA ILE A 301 7.11 -1.09 24.26
C ILE A 301 6.21 -0.16 25.08
N GLU A 302 5.09 -0.68 25.57
CA GLU A 302 4.15 0.08 26.40
C GLU A 302 4.79 0.53 27.71
N GLY A 303 5.61 -0.32 28.33
CA GLY A 303 6.39 0.04 29.51
C GLY A 303 7.39 1.18 29.29
N ILE A 304 8.10 1.18 28.14
CA ILE A 304 9.00 2.28 27.76
C ILE A 304 8.22 3.59 27.56
N LEU A 305 7.10 3.52 26.83
CA LEU A 305 6.26 4.69 26.57
C LEU A 305 5.69 5.30 27.87
N GLN A 306 5.26 4.46 28.82
CA GLN A 306 4.72 4.90 30.10
C GLN A 306 5.80 5.58 30.94
N GLU A 307 6.98 4.99 31.05
CA GLU A 307 8.12 5.58 31.79
C GLU A 307 8.57 6.91 31.18
N CYS A 308 8.54 7.03 29.84
CA CYS A 308 8.82 8.30 29.16
C CYS A 308 7.80 9.38 29.52
N LEU A 309 6.51 9.03 29.54
CA LEU A 309 5.44 9.95 29.92
C LEU A 309 5.55 10.39 31.37
N ASP A 310 5.78 9.45 32.28
CA ASP A 310 5.85 9.72 33.73
C ASP A 310 7.03 10.62 34.09
N LYS A 311 8.12 10.53 33.32
CA LYS A 311 9.35 11.31 33.54
C LYS A 311 9.53 12.52 32.63
N GLY A 312 8.59 12.73 31.68
CA GLY A 312 8.64 13.84 30.73
C GLY A 312 9.82 13.76 29.74
N ILE A 313 10.28 12.54 29.43
CA ILE A 313 11.42 12.30 28.54
C ILE A 313 10.89 12.19 27.11
N ASP A 314 11.51 12.95 26.18
CA ASP A 314 11.16 12.88 24.76
C ASP A 314 11.62 11.53 24.17
N LEU A 315 10.67 10.81 23.56
CA LEU A 315 10.92 9.55 22.88
C LEU A 315 12.03 9.65 21.82
N GLN A 316 12.16 10.80 21.17
CA GLN A 316 13.19 11.05 20.16
C GLN A 316 14.61 10.94 20.74
N LEU A 317 14.82 11.23 22.01
CA LEU A 317 16.10 11.06 22.68
C LEU A 317 16.50 9.59 22.77
N ILE A 318 15.53 8.72 23.08
CA ILE A 318 15.77 7.27 23.16
C ILE A 318 16.08 6.73 21.76
N LEU A 319 15.27 7.06 20.75
CA LEU A 319 15.48 6.61 19.39
C LEU A 319 16.84 7.03 18.83
N ALA A 320 17.27 8.27 19.13
CA ALA A 320 18.56 8.79 18.71
C ALA A 320 19.73 8.11 19.44
N GLN A 321 19.60 7.86 20.75
CA GLN A 321 20.66 7.28 21.58
C GLN A 321 20.94 5.82 21.22
N TRP A 322 19.90 5.04 20.91
CA TRP A 322 20.04 3.64 20.49
C TRP A 322 20.07 3.45 18.96
N GLN A 323 20.08 4.56 18.19
CA GLN A 323 20.18 4.58 16.71
C GLN A 323 19.13 3.72 16.03
N VAL A 324 17.90 3.69 16.55
CA VAL A 324 16.77 2.97 15.98
C VAL A 324 15.72 3.94 15.42
N GLY A 325 15.01 3.52 14.38
CA GLY A 325 13.94 4.31 13.77
C GLY A 325 12.63 4.25 14.55
N ARG A 326 12.42 3.15 15.29
CA ARG A 326 11.19 2.87 16.07
C ARG A 326 11.56 2.02 17.27
N LEU A 327 10.69 2.01 18.29
CA LEU A 327 10.87 1.15 19.47
C LEU A 327 10.79 -0.35 19.12
N GLU A 328 10.06 -0.71 18.08
CA GLU A 328 9.95 -2.09 17.61
C GLU A 328 11.25 -2.61 16.98
N ASP A 329 12.17 -1.72 16.61
CA ASP A 329 13.46 -2.05 16.02
C ASP A 329 14.54 -2.34 17.08
N LEU A 330 14.24 -2.11 18.37
CA LEU A 330 15.13 -2.47 19.48
C LEU A 330 15.25 -3.98 19.61
N ASP A 331 16.42 -4.47 19.95
CA ASP A 331 16.60 -5.87 20.35
C ASP A 331 16.32 -6.07 21.86
N ALA A 332 16.25 -7.33 22.30
CA ALA A 332 15.90 -7.65 23.69
C ALA A 332 16.89 -7.08 24.73
N ASP A 333 18.15 -6.91 24.36
CA ASP A 333 19.18 -6.36 25.25
C ASP A 333 19.12 -4.83 25.28
N GLN A 334 18.85 -4.20 24.13
CA GLN A 334 18.60 -2.77 24.03
C GLN A 334 17.36 -2.35 24.83
N VAL A 335 16.27 -3.13 24.77
CA VAL A 335 15.07 -2.88 25.60
C VAL A 335 15.41 -2.84 27.10
N LYS A 336 16.23 -3.76 27.59
CA LYS A 336 16.66 -3.77 28.98
C LYS A 336 17.49 -2.52 29.32
N GLN A 337 18.41 -2.15 28.44
CA GLN A 337 19.26 -0.97 28.61
C GLN A 337 18.42 0.32 28.62
N VAL A 338 17.43 0.44 27.75
CA VAL A 338 16.49 1.58 27.74
C VAL A 338 15.73 1.68 29.07
N LEU A 339 15.17 0.55 29.54
CA LEU A 339 14.43 0.52 30.82
C LEU A 339 15.31 0.81 32.01
N GLU A 340 16.56 0.34 32.03
CA GLU A 340 17.52 0.66 33.09
C GLU A 340 17.93 2.14 33.03
N TRP A 341 18.18 2.67 31.84
CA TRP A 341 18.52 4.07 31.68
C TRP A 341 17.36 4.97 32.13
N LEU A 342 16.12 4.63 31.75
CA LEU A 342 14.92 5.37 32.18
C LEU A 342 14.77 5.36 33.70
N LYS A 343 15.08 4.27 34.40
CA LYS A 343 15.03 4.21 35.87
C LYS A 343 16.05 5.11 36.56
N GLY A 344 17.15 5.41 35.86
CA GLY A 344 18.22 6.26 36.37
C GLY A 344 18.02 7.77 36.16
N GLN A 345 16.99 8.16 35.37
CA GLN A 345 16.59 9.55 35.15
C GLN A 345 15.50 9.94 36.15
#